data_0f56511bf2a0ee567439b03378083f33
#
_entry.id   0f56511bf2a0ee567439b03378083f33
#
_cell.length_a   1.000
_cell.length_b   1.000
_cell.length_c   1.000
_cell.angle_alpha   90.00
_cell.angle_beta   90.00
_cell.angle_gamma   90.00
#
_symmetry.space_group_name_H-M   'P 1'
#
loop_
_entity.id
_entity.type
_entity.pdbx_description
1 polymer ?
#
loop_
_entity_poly.entity_id
_entity_poly.type
_entity_poly.pdbx_seq_one_letter_code
_entity_poly.pdbx_strand_id
1 'polypeptide(L)'
;AGASPRPQGDPESVDQALGLLARAERPIVVSGSGIFWSDAAAELQAFVEQAGIPLYTTPQGRGAIPEDHHLCFLTSRSEAFRETDLIFLVGTRLNYIIGYGRAPRFSAEARMIQVDIDAAEIGRTRSVDVGIVGDAKSVLGQFNKAAAGRLRQSRYAEWVNHLAEIDSQKAPAREKAMSTDQIPIHPLRLCKEIRDFLDRDAILVVDGQEILNFGRV
;
A
#
# COMPACT_ATOMS: atom_id res chain seq x y z
N ALA A 1 -24.12 2.95 21.11
CA ALA A 1 -24.00 3.44 19.74
C ALA A 1 -24.31 2.27 18.80
N GLY A 2 -25.22 2.44 17.85
CA GLY A 2 -25.49 1.41 16.83
C GLY A 2 -24.30 1.25 15.90
N ALA A 3 -24.08 0.04 15.36
CA ALA A 3 -23.06 -0.17 14.35
C ALA A 3 -23.39 0.66 13.10
N SER A 4 -22.43 1.44 12.61
CA SER A 4 -22.59 2.14 11.33
C SER A 4 -22.69 1.10 10.20
N PRO A 5 -23.62 1.29 9.24
CA PRO A 5 -23.71 0.41 8.10
C PRO A 5 -22.41 0.46 7.28
N ARG A 6 -21.99 -0.71 6.77
CA ARG A 6 -20.82 -0.83 5.88
C ARG A 6 -21.31 -1.05 4.45
N PRO A 7 -21.39 0.00 3.63
CA PRO A 7 -21.87 -0.15 2.25
C PRO A 7 -20.94 -1.05 1.45
N GLN A 8 -21.51 -1.91 0.66
CA GLN A 8 -20.78 -2.71 -0.32
C GLN A 8 -20.52 -1.89 -1.57
N GLY A 9 -19.48 -2.27 -2.31
CA GLY A 9 -19.24 -1.74 -3.65
C GLY A 9 -20.25 -2.34 -4.64
N ASP A 10 -20.47 -1.62 -5.73
CA ASP A 10 -21.25 -2.15 -6.85
C ASP A 10 -20.59 -3.44 -7.40
N PRO A 11 -21.32 -4.55 -7.50
CA PRO A 11 -20.78 -5.84 -7.93
C PRO A 11 -20.20 -5.80 -9.37
N GLU A 12 -20.80 -5.03 -10.27
CA GLU A 12 -20.29 -4.88 -11.65
C GLU A 12 -18.95 -4.15 -11.66
N SER A 13 -18.80 -3.10 -10.86
CA SER A 13 -17.54 -2.37 -10.69
C SER A 13 -16.45 -3.26 -10.07
N VAL A 14 -16.79 -4.11 -9.12
CA VAL A 14 -15.85 -5.10 -8.54
C VAL A 14 -15.40 -6.10 -9.62
N ASP A 15 -16.32 -6.57 -10.45
CA ASP A 15 -16.01 -7.49 -11.55
C ASP A 15 -15.10 -6.85 -12.61
N GLN A 16 -15.39 -5.61 -13.01
CA GLN A 16 -14.55 -4.82 -13.93
C GLN A 16 -13.14 -4.62 -13.36
N ALA A 17 -13.02 -4.27 -12.08
CA ALA A 17 -11.75 -4.08 -11.40
C ALA A 17 -10.92 -5.39 -11.37
N LEU A 18 -11.53 -6.52 -11.07
CA LEU A 18 -10.88 -7.83 -11.15
C LEU A 18 -10.43 -8.17 -12.57
N GLY A 19 -11.22 -7.79 -13.57
CA GLY A 19 -10.84 -7.92 -14.98
C GLY A 19 -9.61 -7.09 -15.35
N LEU A 20 -9.46 -5.87 -14.79
CA LEU A 20 -8.25 -5.05 -14.96
C LEU A 20 -7.05 -5.70 -14.26
N LEU A 21 -7.20 -6.12 -13.01
CA LEU A 21 -6.14 -6.82 -12.27
C LEU A 21 -5.67 -8.07 -13.02
N ALA A 22 -6.58 -8.91 -13.50
CA ALA A 22 -6.22 -10.12 -14.23
C ALA A 22 -5.43 -9.86 -15.53
N ARG A 23 -5.51 -8.67 -16.12
CA ARG A 23 -4.74 -8.29 -17.32
C ARG A 23 -3.45 -7.54 -17.03
N ALA A 24 -3.33 -6.93 -15.85
CA ALA A 24 -2.13 -6.20 -15.46
C ALA A 24 -0.89 -7.12 -15.40
N GLU A 25 0.26 -6.54 -15.64
CA GLU A 25 1.57 -7.22 -15.54
C GLU A 25 2.33 -6.77 -14.29
N ARG A 26 2.18 -5.51 -13.92
CA ARG A 26 2.90 -4.87 -12.80
C ARG A 26 1.95 -4.11 -11.86
N PRO A 27 0.91 -4.78 -11.32
CA PRO A 27 -0.02 -4.10 -10.42
C PRO A 27 0.61 -3.82 -9.06
N ILE A 28 0.11 -2.77 -8.40
CA ILE A 28 0.39 -2.49 -6.99
C ILE A 28 -0.90 -2.17 -6.24
N VAL A 29 -0.94 -2.51 -4.96
CA VAL A 29 -1.96 -2.03 -4.03
C VAL A 29 -1.38 -0.85 -3.26
N VAL A 30 -2.15 0.22 -3.11
CA VAL A 30 -1.81 1.36 -2.24
C VAL A 30 -2.93 1.57 -1.24
N SER A 31 -2.64 1.38 0.03
CA SER A 31 -3.61 1.51 1.11
C SER A 31 -3.38 2.74 1.99
N GLY A 32 -4.45 3.26 2.56
CA GLY A 32 -4.42 4.41 3.45
C GLY A 32 -5.19 4.22 4.75
N SER A 33 -5.49 5.32 5.42
CA SER A 33 -6.20 5.32 6.71
C SER A 33 -7.58 4.68 6.67
N GLY A 34 -8.22 4.61 5.50
CA GLY A 34 -9.51 3.95 5.34
C GLY A 34 -9.49 2.49 5.73
N ILE A 35 -8.35 1.80 5.59
CA ILE A 35 -8.18 0.43 6.07
C ILE A 35 -8.31 0.35 7.59
N PHE A 36 -7.67 1.28 8.29
CA PHE A 36 -7.73 1.37 9.75
C PHE A 36 -9.16 1.68 10.24
N TRP A 37 -9.77 2.74 9.69
CA TRP A 37 -11.12 3.17 10.09
C TRP A 37 -12.21 2.14 9.76
N SER A 38 -12.01 1.35 8.74
CA SER A 38 -12.90 0.26 8.33
C SER A 38 -12.62 -1.05 9.06
N ASP A 39 -11.53 -1.15 9.82
CA ASP A 39 -11.05 -2.42 10.42
C ASP A 39 -10.89 -3.51 9.34
N ALA A 40 -10.22 -3.16 8.25
CA ALA A 40 -10.11 -3.96 7.03
C ALA A 40 -8.74 -4.63 6.84
N ALA A 41 -7.89 -4.66 7.87
CA ALA A 41 -6.53 -5.17 7.78
C ALA A 41 -6.48 -6.64 7.34
N ALA A 42 -7.32 -7.48 7.94
CA ALA A 42 -7.39 -8.91 7.61
C ALA A 42 -7.85 -9.16 6.17
N GLU A 43 -8.86 -8.40 5.71
CA GLU A 43 -9.36 -8.50 4.33
C GLU A 43 -8.33 -7.99 3.31
N LEU A 44 -7.57 -6.94 3.65
CA LEU A 44 -6.48 -6.44 2.82
C LEU A 44 -5.36 -7.47 2.71
N GLN A 45 -4.93 -8.04 3.82
CA GLN A 45 -3.90 -9.08 3.84
C GLN A 45 -4.32 -10.28 3.01
N ALA A 46 -5.53 -10.80 3.24
CA ALA A 46 -6.06 -11.92 2.47
C ALA A 46 -6.09 -11.64 0.96
N PHE A 47 -6.46 -10.41 0.57
CA PHE A 47 -6.47 -10.01 -0.85
C PHE A 47 -5.08 -9.99 -1.46
N VAL A 48 -4.11 -9.32 -0.83
CA VAL A 48 -2.75 -9.19 -1.39
C VAL A 48 -2.03 -10.55 -1.45
N GLU A 49 -2.23 -11.41 -0.45
CA GLU A 49 -1.69 -12.76 -0.43
C GLU A 49 -2.31 -13.65 -1.51
N GLN A 50 -3.64 -13.63 -1.63
CA GLN A 50 -4.35 -14.41 -2.65
C GLN A 50 -3.97 -13.98 -4.07
N ALA A 51 -3.85 -12.67 -4.29
CA ALA A 51 -3.53 -12.11 -5.59
C ALA A 51 -2.02 -12.11 -5.90
N GLY A 52 -1.14 -12.12 -4.89
CA GLY A 52 0.30 -11.99 -5.03
C GLY A 52 0.73 -10.59 -5.49
N ILE A 53 0.03 -9.54 -5.05
CA ILE A 53 0.26 -8.16 -5.50
C ILE A 53 1.03 -7.38 -4.43
N PRO A 54 2.13 -6.68 -4.80
CA PRO A 54 2.88 -5.84 -3.87
C PRO A 54 2.01 -4.75 -3.22
N LEU A 55 2.21 -4.55 -1.91
CA LEU A 55 1.49 -3.54 -1.12
C LEU A 55 2.41 -2.39 -0.73
N TYR A 56 1.90 -1.18 -0.90
CA TYR A 56 2.46 0.05 -0.38
C TYR A 56 1.43 0.78 0.47
N THR A 57 1.89 1.43 1.54
CA THR A 57 1.01 2.17 2.44
C THR A 57 1.28 3.66 2.37
N THR A 58 0.27 4.48 2.57
CA THR A 58 0.47 5.88 2.97
C THR A 58 0.91 5.92 4.45
N PRO A 59 1.45 7.05 4.96
CA PRO A 59 1.84 7.13 6.38
C PRO A 59 0.75 6.69 7.37
N GLN A 60 -0.51 7.00 7.05
CA GLN A 60 -1.65 6.63 7.90
C GLN A 60 -2.21 5.22 7.62
N GLY A 61 -1.69 4.54 6.63
CA GLY A 61 -2.05 3.14 6.31
C GLY A 61 -1.04 2.12 6.85
N ARG A 62 0.05 2.59 7.48
CA ARG A 62 1.10 1.72 8.04
C ARG A 62 0.55 0.85 9.18
N GLY A 63 1.06 -0.36 9.27
CA GLY A 63 0.64 -1.32 10.29
C GLY A 63 -0.62 -2.12 9.93
N ALA A 64 -1.30 -1.82 8.82
CA ALA A 64 -2.42 -2.64 8.35
C ALA A 64 -1.98 -4.07 8.01
N ILE A 65 -0.78 -4.22 7.46
CA ILE A 65 -0.06 -5.49 7.29
C ILE A 65 1.34 -5.27 7.85
N PRO A 66 1.96 -6.26 8.50
CA PRO A 66 3.34 -6.14 8.97
C PRO A 66 4.29 -5.72 7.85
N GLU A 67 5.18 -4.78 8.13
CA GLU A 67 6.08 -4.22 7.09
C GLU A 67 7.22 -5.20 6.70
N ASP A 68 7.41 -6.26 7.47
CA ASP A 68 8.27 -7.40 7.15
C ASP A 68 7.56 -8.48 6.30
N HIS A 69 6.33 -8.24 5.86
CA HIS A 69 5.60 -9.14 4.97
C HIS A 69 6.27 -9.20 3.59
N HIS A 70 6.36 -10.39 3.00
CA HIS A 70 7.08 -10.65 1.74
C HIS A 70 6.54 -9.89 0.50
N LEU A 71 5.37 -9.28 0.57
CA LEU A 71 4.79 -8.40 -0.45
C LEU A 71 4.91 -6.91 -0.10
N CYS A 72 5.57 -6.55 0.99
CA CYS A 72 5.81 -5.16 1.41
C CYS A 72 7.27 -4.78 1.13
N PHE A 73 7.49 -3.84 0.21
CA PHE A 73 8.81 -3.39 -0.19
C PHE A 73 9.00 -1.91 0.12
N LEU A 74 9.72 -1.61 1.20
CA LEU A 74 9.81 -0.23 1.71
C LEU A 74 10.64 0.68 0.80
N THR A 75 11.75 0.20 0.26
CA THR A 75 12.73 1.03 -0.45
C THR A 75 12.55 1.04 -1.96
N SER A 76 11.84 0.08 -2.55
CA SER A 76 11.50 0.06 -3.98
C SER A 76 10.24 0.86 -4.35
N ARG A 77 9.65 1.57 -3.38
CA ARG A 77 8.39 2.30 -3.56
C ARG A 77 8.40 3.28 -4.74
N SER A 78 9.49 4.03 -4.91
CA SER A 78 9.58 5.03 -5.98
C SER A 78 9.61 4.39 -7.36
N GLU A 79 10.31 3.28 -7.49
CA GLU A 79 10.38 2.49 -8.70
C GLU A 79 9.02 1.84 -8.99
N ALA A 80 8.43 1.19 -8.00
CA ALA A 80 7.11 0.59 -8.12
C ALA A 80 6.05 1.57 -8.62
N PHE A 81 6.04 2.79 -8.09
CA PHE A 81 5.08 3.82 -8.50
C PHE A 81 5.31 4.32 -9.94
N ARG A 82 6.56 4.34 -10.40
CA ARG A 82 6.90 4.76 -11.77
C ARG A 82 6.70 3.68 -12.82
N GLU A 83 6.87 2.41 -12.43
CA GLU A 83 6.89 1.28 -13.35
C GLU A 83 5.58 0.49 -13.37
N THR A 84 4.70 0.73 -12.40
CA THR A 84 3.38 0.07 -12.34
C THR A 84 2.54 0.37 -13.58
N ASP A 85 1.81 -0.62 -14.04
CA ASP A 85 0.78 -0.49 -15.09
C ASP A 85 -0.65 -0.40 -14.53
N LEU A 86 -0.83 -0.75 -13.23
CA LEU A 86 -2.11 -0.66 -12.56
C LEU A 86 -1.96 -0.39 -11.07
N ILE A 87 -2.68 0.62 -10.59
CA ILE A 87 -2.73 1.01 -9.18
C ILE A 87 -4.10 0.65 -8.62
N PHE A 88 -4.15 -0.22 -7.62
CA PHE A 88 -5.35 -0.47 -6.84
C PHE A 88 -5.29 0.34 -5.54
N LEU A 89 -6.02 1.44 -5.50
CA LEU A 89 -6.04 2.40 -4.40
C LEU A 89 -7.20 2.08 -3.46
N VAL A 90 -6.93 1.83 -2.18
CA VAL A 90 -7.96 1.45 -1.20
C VAL A 90 -7.91 2.34 0.03
N GLY A 91 -8.99 3.08 0.28
CA GLY A 91 -9.15 3.90 1.47
C GLY A 91 -8.08 4.95 1.65
N THR A 92 -7.63 5.57 0.55
CA THR A 92 -6.65 6.66 0.60
C THR A 92 -6.96 7.76 -0.40
N ARG A 93 -6.81 8.99 0.03
CA ARG A 93 -6.97 10.17 -0.81
C ARG A 93 -5.73 10.43 -1.64
N LEU A 94 -5.91 10.80 -2.90
CA LEU A 94 -4.85 11.27 -3.78
C LEU A 94 -4.54 12.75 -3.47
N ASN A 95 -3.79 13.01 -2.41
CA ASN A 95 -3.40 14.35 -1.96
C ASN A 95 -1.92 14.66 -2.26
N TYR A 96 -1.43 15.81 -1.78
CA TYR A 96 -0.06 16.28 -1.99
C TYR A 96 0.99 15.30 -1.43
N ILE A 97 0.70 14.55 -0.35
CA ILE A 97 1.62 13.59 0.28
C ILE A 97 2.04 12.50 -0.69
N ILE A 98 1.13 12.09 -1.57
CA ILE A 98 1.41 11.08 -2.60
C ILE A 98 1.39 11.67 -4.03
N GLY A 99 1.69 12.98 -4.15
CA GLY A 99 1.81 13.64 -5.45
C GLY A 99 0.56 13.59 -6.29
N TYR A 100 -0.62 13.63 -5.66
CA TYR A 100 -1.92 13.57 -6.32
C TYR A 100 -2.13 12.37 -7.24
N GLY A 101 -1.34 11.31 -7.09
CA GLY A 101 -1.36 10.15 -7.97
C GLY A 101 -0.84 10.43 -9.39
N ARG A 102 -0.09 11.51 -9.62
CA ARG A 102 0.33 11.99 -10.94
C ARG A 102 1.84 11.79 -11.18
N ALA A 103 2.22 11.88 -12.45
CA ALA A 103 3.61 11.96 -12.85
C ALA A 103 4.29 13.22 -12.25
N PRO A 104 5.59 13.20 -11.99
CA PRO A 104 6.54 12.11 -12.26
C PRO A 104 6.56 11.00 -11.18
N ARG A 105 5.78 11.16 -10.09
CA ARG A 105 5.81 10.21 -8.96
C ARG A 105 5.15 8.89 -9.30
N PHE A 106 4.05 8.93 -10.03
CA PHE A 106 3.34 7.76 -10.54
C PHE A 106 3.45 7.69 -12.07
N SER A 107 3.42 6.49 -12.62
CA SER A 107 3.30 6.28 -14.05
C SER A 107 2.06 7.02 -14.59
N ALA A 108 2.24 7.82 -15.65
CA ALA A 108 1.13 8.51 -16.31
C ALA A 108 0.18 7.53 -16.99
N GLU A 109 0.73 6.43 -17.50
CA GLU A 109 0.03 5.39 -18.27
C GLU A 109 -0.64 4.34 -17.38
N ALA A 110 -0.31 4.30 -16.08
CA ALA A 110 -0.90 3.33 -15.17
C ALA A 110 -2.42 3.52 -15.07
N ARG A 111 -3.16 2.44 -15.25
CA ARG A 111 -4.59 2.37 -14.93
C ARG A 111 -4.82 2.52 -13.44
N MET A 112 -6.02 2.95 -13.06
CA MET A 112 -6.35 3.16 -11.66
C MET A 112 -7.70 2.59 -11.29
N ILE A 113 -7.71 1.76 -10.26
CA ILE A 113 -8.90 1.36 -9.53
C ILE A 113 -8.87 2.11 -8.19
N GLN A 114 -9.95 2.77 -7.82
CA GLN A 114 -10.05 3.49 -6.56
C GLN A 114 -11.27 3.04 -5.76
N VAL A 115 -11.03 2.66 -4.50
CA VAL A 115 -12.06 2.35 -3.50
C VAL A 115 -12.02 3.41 -2.42
N ASP A 116 -13.12 4.09 -2.22
CA ASP A 116 -13.29 5.05 -1.12
C ASP A 116 -14.74 5.02 -0.61
N ILE A 117 -14.92 5.37 0.67
CA ILE A 117 -16.26 5.52 1.28
C ILE A 117 -16.92 6.82 0.81
N ASP A 118 -16.12 7.83 0.45
CA ASP A 118 -16.59 9.14 -0.03
C ASP A 118 -16.57 9.18 -1.55
N ALA A 119 -17.74 9.23 -2.16
CA ALA A 119 -17.88 9.34 -3.61
C ALA A 119 -17.16 10.57 -4.20
N ALA A 120 -17.00 11.66 -3.43
CA ALA A 120 -16.32 12.87 -3.89
C ALA A 120 -14.79 12.71 -4.03
N GLU A 121 -14.21 11.68 -3.44
CA GLU A 121 -12.79 11.37 -3.57
C GLU A 121 -12.48 10.54 -4.83
N ILE A 122 -13.49 9.85 -5.39
CA ILE A 122 -13.31 9.02 -6.59
C ILE A 122 -13.01 9.93 -7.82
N GLY A 123 -11.83 9.72 -8.40
CA GLY A 123 -11.40 10.45 -9.60
C GLY A 123 -11.12 11.95 -9.39
N ARG A 124 -11.09 12.44 -8.14
CA ARG A 124 -10.99 13.87 -7.81
C ARG A 124 -9.74 14.56 -8.38
N THR A 125 -8.60 13.89 -8.38
CA THR A 125 -7.32 14.49 -8.78
C THR A 125 -6.67 13.83 -9.98
N ARG A 126 -7.06 12.60 -10.26
CA ARG A 126 -6.63 11.81 -11.41
C ARG A 126 -7.82 10.95 -11.86
N SER A 127 -8.01 10.82 -13.17
CA SER A 127 -9.03 9.91 -13.72
C SER A 127 -8.80 8.48 -13.25
N VAL A 128 -9.89 7.78 -12.98
CA VAL A 128 -9.88 6.37 -12.59
C VAL A 128 -10.57 5.54 -13.67
N ASP A 129 -10.07 4.33 -13.90
CA ASP A 129 -10.69 3.39 -14.83
C ASP A 129 -11.90 2.72 -14.19
N VAL A 130 -11.80 2.42 -12.88
CA VAL A 130 -12.90 1.89 -12.08
C VAL A 130 -12.93 2.57 -10.71
N GLY A 131 -14.03 3.23 -10.41
CA GLY A 131 -14.33 3.82 -9.11
C GLY A 131 -15.35 2.97 -8.34
N ILE A 132 -15.07 2.66 -7.08
CA ILE A 132 -15.95 1.86 -6.22
C ILE A 132 -16.22 2.65 -4.94
N VAL A 133 -17.45 3.09 -4.77
CA VAL A 133 -17.90 3.73 -3.53
C VAL A 133 -18.35 2.64 -2.57
N GLY A 134 -17.66 2.53 -1.41
CA GLY A 134 -17.99 1.51 -0.42
C GLY A 134 -17.02 1.49 0.76
N ASP A 135 -17.42 0.81 1.82
CA ASP A 135 -16.57 0.54 2.98
C ASP A 135 -15.44 -0.42 2.59
N ALA A 136 -14.20 -0.08 2.96
CA ALA A 136 -13.03 -0.85 2.52
C ALA A 136 -13.08 -2.33 2.94
N LYS A 137 -13.60 -2.64 4.15
CA LYS A 137 -13.75 -4.04 4.61
C LYS A 137 -14.75 -4.80 3.76
N SER A 138 -15.92 -4.19 3.52
CA SER A 138 -16.97 -4.80 2.71
C SER A 138 -16.52 -5.03 1.28
N VAL A 139 -15.87 -4.04 0.66
CA VAL A 139 -15.38 -4.11 -0.72
C VAL A 139 -14.26 -5.14 -0.86
N LEU A 140 -13.26 -5.12 0.03
CA LEU A 140 -12.19 -6.12 0.03
C LEU A 140 -12.73 -7.54 0.26
N GLY A 141 -13.75 -7.69 1.11
CA GLY A 141 -14.47 -8.95 1.27
C GLY A 141 -15.14 -9.43 -0.02
N GLN A 142 -15.69 -8.52 -0.84
CA GLN A 142 -16.21 -8.84 -2.17
C GLN A 142 -15.08 -9.27 -3.13
N PHE A 143 -13.96 -8.54 -3.13
CA PHE A 143 -12.77 -8.89 -3.93
C PHE A 143 -12.24 -10.28 -3.56
N ASN A 144 -12.07 -10.59 -2.26
CA ASN A 144 -11.58 -11.90 -1.79
C ASN A 144 -12.44 -13.05 -2.27
N LYS A 145 -13.76 -12.88 -2.24
CA LYS A 145 -14.70 -13.91 -2.74
C LYS A 145 -14.63 -14.07 -4.24
N ALA A 146 -14.59 -12.95 -4.98
CA ALA A 146 -14.67 -12.96 -6.43
C ALA A 146 -13.32 -13.20 -7.12
N ALA A 147 -12.18 -12.97 -6.44
CA ALA A 147 -10.83 -13.22 -6.96
C ALA A 147 -10.47 -14.72 -7.00
N ALA A 148 -11.18 -15.55 -6.24
CA ALA A 148 -10.91 -16.98 -6.20
C ALA A 148 -10.98 -17.62 -7.60
N GLY A 149 -9.87 -18.23 -8.02
CA GLY A 149 -9.72 -18.82 -9.36
C GLY A 149 -9.50 -17.83 -10.52
N ARG A 150 -9.63 -16.53 -10.29
CA ARG A 150 -9.41 -15.46 -11.31
C ARG A 150 -8.02 -14.83 -11.22
N LEU A 151 -7.56 -14.59 -10.01
CA LEU A 151 -6.21 -14.10 -9.74
C LEU A 151 -5.37 -15.27 -9.20
N ARG A 152 -4.12 -15.37 -9.67
CA ARG A 152 -3.17 -16.40 -9.25
C ARG A 152 -1.94 -15.72 -8.69
N GLN A 153 -1.55 -16.09 -7.50
CA GLN A 153 -0.37 -15.55 -6.81
C GLN A 153 0.89 -15.56 -7.67
N SER A 154 1.09 -16.59 -8.47
CA SER A 154 2.26 -16.73 -9.34
C SER A 154 2.27 -15.78 -10.54
N ARG A 155 1.14 -15.12 -10.87
CA ARG A 155 1.05 -14.28 -12.07
C ARG A 155 2.03 -13.10 -12.03
N TYR A 156 2.24 -12.54 -10.86
CA TYR A 156 3.07 -11.33 -10.69
C TYR A 156 4.45 -11.66 -10.10
N ALA A 157 4.86 -12.92 -10.10
CA ALA A 157 6.11 -13.36 -9.47
C ALA A 157 7.34 -12.62 -10.03
N GLU A 158 7.41 -12.38 -11.33
CA GLU A 158 8.51 -11.62 -11.94
C GLU A 158 8.54 -10.17 -11.45
N TRP A 159 7.37 -9.53 -11.34
CA TRP A 159 7.24 -8.18 -10.81
C TRP A 159 7.63 -8.10 -9.32
N VAL A 160 7.15 -9.03 -8.51
CA VAL A 160 7.51 -9.15 -7.09
C VAL A 160 9.02 -9.35 -6.93
N ASN A 161 9.63 -10.24 -7.72
CA ASN A 161 11.08 -10.48 -7.71
C ASN A 161 11.88 -9.24 -8.12
N HIS A 162 11.44 -8.51 -9.14
CA HIS A 162 12.06 -7.25 -9.54
C HIS A 162 12.07 -6.21 -8.41
N LEU A 163 10.95 -6.03 -7.71
CA LEU A 163 10.88 -5.12 -6.57
C LEU A 163 11.71 -5.58 -5.38
N ALA A 164 11.74 -6.88 -5.11
CA ALA A 164 12.59 -7.47 -4.07
C ALA A 164 14.08 -7.28 -4.37
N GLU A 165 14.49 -7.39 -5.63
CA GLU A 165 15.86 -7.14 -6.05
C GLU A 165 16.26 -5.68 -5.83
N ILE A 166 15.41 -4.72 -6.22
CA ILE A 166 15.64 -3.29 -5.96
C ILE A 166 15.78 -3.02 -4.45
N ASP A 167 14.90 -3.62 -3.64
CA ASP A 167 14.95 -3.48 -2.17
C ASP A 167 16.25 -4.04 -1.60
N SER A 168 16.67 -5.21 -2.07
CA SER A 168 17.93 -5.87 -1.70
C SER A 168 19.16 -5.05 -2.09
N GLN A 169 19.17 -4.44 -3.27
CA GLN A 169 20.29 -3.60 -3.73
C GLN A 169 20.47 -2.34 -2.86
N LYS A 170 19.37 -1.81 -2.29
CA LYS A 170 19.40 -0.64 -1.40
C LYS A 170 19.70 -0.97 0.06
N ALA A 171 19.54 -2.22 0.47
CA ALA A 171 19.73 -2.67 1.86
C ALA A 171 21.13 -2.39 2.42
N PRO A 172 22.27 -2.61 1.71
CA PRO A 172 23.60 -2.37 2.26
C PRO A 172 23.86 -0.91 2.66
N ALA A 173 23.39 0.05 1.85
CA ALA A 173 23.54 1.47 2.15
C ALA A 173 22.73 1.89 3.39
N ARG A 174 21.52 1.34 3.52
CA ARG A 174 20.66 1.55 4.68
C ARG A 174 21.29 0.95 5.94
N GLU A 175 21.75 -0.29 5.87
CA GLU A 175 22.38 -0.98 7.00
C GLU A 175 23.64 -0.24 7.47
N LYS A 176 24.47 0.25 6.56
CA LYS A 176 25.62 1.09 6.89
C LYS A 176 25.22 2.36 7.65
N ALA A 177 24.15 3.03 7.25
CA ALA A 177 23.66 4.23 7.95
C ALA A 177 23.04 3.90 9.31
N MET A 178 22.41 2.73 9.45
CA MET A 178 21.84 2.23 10.70
C MET A 178 22.90 1.73 11.68
N SER A 179 24.10 1.43 11.22
CA SER A 179 25.20 0.88 12.04
C SER A 179 26.33 1.87 12.29
N THR A 180 26.20 3.12 11.88
CA THR A 180 27.24 4.14 12.05
C THR A 180 27.38 4.61 13.48
N ASP A 181 28.61 4.86 13.93
CA ASP A 181 28.94 5.44 15.24
C ASP A 181 29.24 6.95 15.18
N GLN A 182 28.83 7.62 14.12
CA GLN A 182 29.07 9.06 13.96
C GLN A 182 28.47 9.90 15.09
N ILE A 183 29.15 11.03 15.38
CA ILE A 183 28.68 12.04 16.32
C ILE A 183 28.53 13.37 15.58
N PRO A 184 27.33 14.02 15.61
CA PRO A 184 26.09 13.62 16.28
C PRO A 184 25.50 12.31 15.71
N ILE A 185 24.69 11.61 16.53
CA ILE A 185 24.05 10.34 16.13
C ILE A 185 23.29 10.50 14.81
N HIS A 186 23.45 9.53 13.91
CA HIS A 186 22.70 9.49 12.66
C HIS A 186 21.23 9.14 12.93
N PRO A 187 20.22 9.83 12.34
CA PRO A 187 18.81 9.56 12.60
C PRO A 187 18.38 8.11 12.34
N LEU A 188 18.89 7.45 11.30
CA LEU A 188 18.61 6.03 11.06
C LEU A 188 19.19 5.11 12.12
N ARG A 189 20.35 5.46 12.70
CA ARG A 189 20.90 4.72 13.84
C ARG A 189 19.98 4.84 15.05
N LEU A 190 19.49 6.03 15.36
CA LEU A 190 18.51 6.24 16.42
C LEU A 190 17.23 5.43 16.18
N CYS A 191 16.69 5.46 14.97
CA CYS A 191 15.48 4.68 14.61
C CYS A 191 15.73 3.17 14.81
N LYS A 192 16.91 2.68 14.42
CA LYS A 192 17.29 1.28 14.64
C LYS A 192 17.32 0.92 16.11
N GLU A 193 17.98 1.72 16.94
CA GLU A 193 18.07 1.46 18.40
C GLU A 193 16.67 1.46 19.04
N ILE A 194 15.79 2.38 18.64
CA ILE A 194 14.41 2.39 19.11
C ILE A 194 13.66 1.13 18.66
N ARG A 195 13.76 0.75 17.39
CA ARG A 195 13.13 -0.46 16.85
C ARG A 195 13.58 -1.73 17.60
N ASP A 196 14.88 -1.84 17.82
CA ASP A 196 15.48 -3.03 18.43
C ASP A 196 15.21 -3.10 19.95
N PHE A 197 14.86 -1.96 20.58
CA PHE A 197 14.45 -1.85 21.99
C PHE A 197 12.96 -2.18 22.21
N LEU A 198 12.11 -1.88 21.24
CA LEU A 198 10.65 -2.04 21.37
C LEU A 198 10.24 -3.50 21.22
N ASP A 199 9.27 -3.92 22.03
CA ASP A 199 8.57 -5.18 21.82
C ASP A 199 7.76 -5.13 20.50
N ARG A 200 7.52 -6.32 19.90
CA ARG A 200 6.84 -6.41 18.60
C ARG A 200 5.38 -5.90 18.61
N ASP A 201 4.74 -5.92 19.77
CA ASP A 201 3.36 -5.43 20.00
C ASP A 201 3.33 -4.02 20.58
N ALA A 202 4.48 -3.34 20.68
CA ALA A 202 4.55 -1.98 21.19
C ALA A 202 3.78 -0.99 20.30
N ILE A 203 3.09 -0.06 20.93
CA ILE A 203 2.44 1.06 20.25
C ILE A 203 3.39 2.24 20.20
N LEU A 204 3.91 2.53 19.00
CA LEU A 204 4.82 3.65 18.78
C LEU A 204 4.04 4.87 18.27
N VAL A 205 4.05 5.94 19.05
CA VAL A 205 3.52 7.25 18.63
C VAL A 205 4.68 8.17 18.32
N VAL A 206 4.73 8.69 17.09
CA VAL A 206 5.82 9.55 16.61
C VAL A 206 5.27 10.90 16.19
N ASP A 207 5.85 11.96 16.71
CA ASP A 207 5.60 13.34 16.28
C ASP A 207 6.91 13.99 15.81
N GLY A 208 6.79 14.93 14.90
CA GLY A 208 7.93 15.65 14.33
C GLY A 208 8.25 15.23 12.88
N GLN A 209 8.54 16.24 12.05
CA GLN A 209 8.66 16.05 10.60
C GLN A 209 9.89 15.23 10.22
N GLU A 210 11.06 15.53 10.78
CA GLU A 210 12.31 14.87 10.40
C GLU A 210 12.36 13.41 10.87
N ILE A 211 12.00 13.15 12.11
CA ILE A 211 12.02 11.78 12.63
C ILE A 211 11.01 10.87 11.90
N LEU A 212 9.87 11.42 11.45
CA LEU A 212 8.92 10.67 10.61
C LEU A 212 9.51 10.27 9.27
N ASN A 213 10.37 11.12 8.67
CA ASN A 213 11.01 10.79 7.40
C ASN A 213 12.01 9.64 7.54
N PHE A 214 12.80 9.63 8.60
CA PHE A 214 13.77 8.58 8.88
C PHE A 214 13.13 7.30 9.44
N GLY A 215 12.08 7.40 10.22
CA GLY A 215 11.36 6.26 10.79
C GLY A 215 10.51 5.47 9.79
N ARG A 216 10.51 5.85 8.51
CA ARG A 216 9.79 5.14 7.44
C ARG A 216 10.62 4.11 6.68
N VAL A 217 11.87 3.97 7.00
CA VAL A 217 12.83 3.08 6.32
C VAL A 217 13.34 1.97 7.22
#